data_51409ae5c478cc8c295d22f7a293a480
#
_entry.id   51409ae5c478cc8c295d22f7a293a480
#
_cell.length_a   1.000
_cell.length_b   1.000
_cell.length_c   1.000
_cell.angle_alpha   90.00
_cell.angle_beta   90.00
_cell.angle_gamma   90.00
#
_symmetry.space_group_name_H-M   'P 1'
#
loop_
_entity.id
_entity.type
_entity.pdbx_description
1 polymer ?
#
loop_
_entity_poly.entity_id
_entity_poly.type
_entity_poly.pdbx_seq_one_letter_code
_entity_poly.pdbx_strand_id
1 'polypeptide(L)'
;KSLVNIWIPDGLKDVPADRLSPRIRLRDSLDEVLACGYDKALVDVAVESKVFGIGVESYTVGSNEFYQNYAATRGICCLLDNGHYHPTETVSDKIPALLAFYDRLALHVTRGVRWDSDHVVLFEDELCEIAKEIVRNDAIDKVRIGLDYFDASINRLSAWITGQRALQKALLFALIQPNEALRSLQERGEFSELMVRMEEARTLPLGALWREYLRREGVTEDYFAEVRAYEAKILSERNECLTAK
;
A
#
# COMPACT_ATOMS: atom_id res chain seq x y z
N LYS A 1 -1.68 11.73 13.11
CA LYS A 1 -0.32 11.20 13.34
C LYS A 1 0.42 11.04 12.03
N SER A 2 1.69 11.41 11.99
CA SER A 2 2.60 11.08 10.89
C SER A 2 3.11 9.65 11.03
N LEU A 3 3.34 8.95 9.93
CA LEU A 3 4.03 7.67 9.90
C LEU A 3 5.47 7.92 9.45
N VAL A 4 6.43 7.42 10.21
CA VAL A 4 7.84 7.36 9.81
C VAL A 4 8.17 5.92 9.50
N ASN A 5 8.44 5.64 8.26
CA ASN A 5 8.83 4.30 7.81
C ASN A 5 10.35 4.17 7.78
N ILE A 6 10.86 3.10 8.35
CA ILE A 6 12.28 2.74 8.31
C ILE A 6 12.42 1.53 7.41
N TRP A 7 13.06 1.75 6.29
CA TRP A 7 13.41 0.73 5.31
C TRP A 7 14.92 0.65 5.18
N ILE A 8 15.53 -0.39 5.74
CA ILE A 8 16.97 -0.62 5.72
C ILE A 8 17.22 -2.09 5.40
N PRO A 9 18.13 -2.42 4.47
CA PRO A 9 18.51 -3.81 4.22
C PRO A 9 19.12 -4.47 5.45
N ASP A 10 18.67 -5.69 5.76
CA ASP A 10 19.10 -6.44 6.94
C ASP A 10 20.23 -7.44 6.65
N GLY A 11 20.74 -7.47 5.43
CA GLY A 11 21.83 -8.38 5.08
C GLY A 11 22.25 -8.39 3.61
N LEU A 12 23.24 -9.21 3.33
CA LEU A 12 23.75 -9.48 2.00
C LEU A 12 22.86 -10.47 1.26
N LYS A 13 22.49 -10.18 0.02
CA LYS A 13 21.77 -11.11 -0.84
C LYS A 13 22.67 -12.12 -1.55
N ASP A 14 23.92 -11.74 -1.80
CA ASP A 14 24.90 -12.60 -2.50
C ASP A 14 25.56 -13.59 -1.55
N VAL A 15 26.73 -14.12 -1.84
CA VAL A 15 27.40 -15.20 -1.11
C VAL A 15 27.88 -14.75 0.29
N PRO A 16 27.03 -14.75 1.33
CA PRO A 16 27.41 -14.31 2.66
C PRO A 16 28.01 -15.45 3.48
N ALA A 17 29.07 -15.14 4.23
CA ALA A 17 29.62 -16.03 5.25
C ALA A 17 28.86 -15.94 6.58
N ASP A 18 28.21 -14.79 6.86
CA ASP A 18 27.46 -14.53 8.08
C ASP A 18 26.21 -13.72 7.77
N ARG A 19 25.05 -14.27 8.07
CA ARG A 19 23.75 -13.62 7.90
C ARG A 19 23.12 -13.16 9.22
N LEU A 20 23.66 -13.59 10.34
CA LEU A 20 23.09 -13.28 11.66
C LEU A 20 23.62 -11.94 12.19
N SER A 21 24.95 -11.73 12.15
CA SER A 21 25.55 -10.54 12.74
C SER A 21 25.05 -9.22 12.12
N PRO A 22 24.82 -9.08 10.81
CA PRO A 22 24.21 -7.88 10.25
C PRO A 22 22.81 -7.60 10.83
N ARG A 23 22.00 -8.65 11.03
CA ARG A 23 20.64 -8.53 11.59
C ARG A 23 20.67 -8.13 13.07
N ILE A 24 21.62 -8.65 13.83
CA ILE A 24 21.85 -8.24 15.22
C ILE A 24 22.21 -6.76 15.27
N ARG A 25 23.15 -6.30 14.43
CA ARG A 25 23.53 -4.88 14.37
C ARG A 25 22.37 -3.99 13.98
N LEU A 26 21.57 -4.41 12.98
CA LEU A 26 20.37 -3.66 12.58
C LEU A 26 19.38 -3.58 13.75
N ARG A 27 19.09 -4.69 14.43
CA ARG A 27 18.23 -4.72 15.61
C ARG A 27 18.69 -3.72 16.67
N ASP A 28 19.97 -3.77 17.01
CA ASP A 28 20.54 -2.92 18.07
C ASP A 28 20.55 -1.44 17.66
N SER A 29 20.85 -1.14 16.40
CA SER A 29 20.76 0.23 15.87
C SER A 29 19.33 0.77 15.83
N LEU A 30 18.36 -0.05 15.47
CA LEU A 30 16.94 0.34 15.52
C LEU A 30 16.47 0.56 16.96
N ASP A 31 16.94 -0.25 17.92
CA ASP A 31 16.66 -0.06 19.34
C ASP A 31 17.22 1.27 19.85
N GLU A 32 18.43 1.68 19.42
CA GLU A 32 19.02 3.00 19.72
C GLU A 32 18.17 4.14 19.12
N VAL A 33 17.72 4.01 17.86
CA VAL A 33 16.83 5.01 17.22
C VAL A 33 15.53 5.16 17.99
N LEU A 34 14.90 4.07 18.39
CA LEU A 34 13.64 4.10 19.13
C LEU A 34 13.84 4.67 20.55
N ALA A 35 15.02 4.52 21.14
CA ALA A 35 15.36 5.04 22.47
C ALA A 35 15.59 6.58 22.46
N CYS A 36 15.81 7.21 21.32
CA CYS A 36 16.00 8.68 21.23
C CYS A 36 14.80 9.49 21.70
N GLY A 37 13.66 8.86 21.90
CA GLY A 37 12.43 9.51 22.36
C GLY A 37 11.74 10.32 21.26
N TYR A 38 10.48 10.06 21.05
CA TYR A 38 9.61 10.82 20.16
C TYR A 38 8.19 10.87 20.72
N ASP A 39 7.42 11.86 20.35
CA ASP A 39 6.04 11.96 20.78
C ASP A 39 5.16 10.93 20.05
N LYS A 40 4.86 9.85 20.76
CA LYS A 40 4.00 8.77 20.27
C LYS A 40 2.57 9.21 19.98
N ALA A 41 2.15 10.39 20.45
CA ALA A 41 0.86 10.97 20.09
C ALA A 41 0.88 11.57 18.68
N LEU A 42 2.03 12.02 18.20
CA LEU A 42 2.21 12.67 16.91
C LEU A 42 2.80 11.75 15.85
N VAL A 43 3.62 10.80 16.24
CA VAL A 43 4.38 9.94 15.31
C VAL A 43 4.11 8.46 15.59
N ASP A 44 3.87 7.71 14.56
CA ASP A 44 4.01 6.25 14.54
C ASP A 44 5.28 5.89 13.78
N VAL A 45 6.03 4.92 14.28
CA VAL A 45 7.17 4.35 13.59
C VAL A 45 6.77 3.02 13.00
N ALA A 46 7.15 2.78 11.77
CA ALA A 46 7.00 1.52 11.07
C ALA A 46 8.34 1.00 10.58
N VAL A 47 8.43 -0.30 10.42
CA VAL A 47 9.53 -0.97 9.72
C VAL A 47 8.97 -1.78 8.56
N GLU A 48 9.72 -1.79 7.47
CA GLU A 48 9.33 -2.37 6.20
C GLU A 48 10.35 -3.40 5.74
N SER A 49 9.86 -4.56 5.31
CA SER A 49 10.69 -5.61 4.71
C SER A 49 10.89 -5.39 3.21
N LYS A 50 12.00 -5.91 2.68
CA LYS A 50 12.22 -6.05 1.24
C LYS A 50 12.93 -7.38 0.98
N VAL A 51 12.25 -8.29 0.32
CA VAL A 51 12.77 -9.65 0.10
C VAL A 51 13.73 -9.72 -1.08
N PHE A 52 13.50 -8.90 -2.12
CA PHE A 52 14.33 -8.91 -3.31
C PHE A 52 14.74 -7.49 -3.72
N GLY A 53 16.04 -7.21 -3.63
CA GLY A 53 16.59 -6.10 -4.37
C GLY A 53 16.69 -6.46 -5.85
N ILE A 54 16.01 -5.70 -6.68
CA ILE A 54 16.24 -5.73 -8.12
C ILE A 54 17.36 -4.75 -8.40
N GLY A 55 18.52 -5.23 -8.78
CA GLY A 55 19.62 -4.36 -9.11
C GLY A 55 20.95 -4.88 -8.62
N VAL A 56 21.92 -4.00 -8.68
CA VAL A 56 23.32 -4.30 -8.37
C VAL A 56 23.68 -4.20 -6.89
N GLU A 57 22.72 -3.75 -6.04
CA GLU A 57 23.01 -3.61 -4.62
C GLU A 57 23.16 -4.98 -3.95
N SER A 58 24.28 -5.16 -3.26
CA SER A 58 24.58 -6.37 -2.52
C SER A 58 23.81 -6.47 -1.19
N TYR A 59 23.23 -5.35 -0.72
CA TYR A 59 22.61 -5.22 0.59
C TYR A 59 21.11 -4.94 0.49
N THR A 60 20.39 -5.72 -0.27
CA THR A 60 18.96 -5.45 -0.50
C THR A 60 18.06 -6.61 -0.06
N VAL A 61 18.49 -7.35 0.93
CA VAL A 61 17.65 -8.38 1.55
C VAL A 61 17.08 -7.83 2.84
N GLY A 62 15.77 -7.63 2.86
CA GLY A 62 15.02 -7.36 4.07
C GLY A 62 14.05 -8.50 4.31
N SER A 63 14.34 -9.37 5.30
CA SER A 63 13.49 -10.52 5.59
C SER A 63 12.20 -10.11 6.30
N ASN A 64 11.07 -10.63 5.83
CA ASN A 64 9.78 -10.46 6.50
C ASN A 64 9.83 -10.92 7.95
N GLU A 65 10.52 -12.03 8.21
CA GLU A 65 10.69 -12.62 9.55
C GLU A 65 11.38 -11.65 10.50
N PHE A 66 12.40 -10.93 10.04
CA PHE A 66 13.08 -9.94 10.87
C PHE A 66 12.15 -8.77 11.21
N TYR A 67 11.55 -8.15 10.21
CA TYR A 67 10.77 -6.91 10.40
C TYR A 67 9.46 -7.16 11.15
N GLN A 68 8.75 -8.26 10.87
CA GLN A 68 7.54 -8.63 11.59
C GLN A 68 7.85 -8.92 13.07
N ASN A 69 8.87 -9.74 13.35
CA ASN A 69 9.26 -10.01 14.74
C ASN A 69 9.77 -8.76 15.45
N TYR A 70 10.54 -7.91 14.76
CA TYR A 70 11.01 -6.67 15.34
C TYR A 70 9.83 -5.74 15.70
N ALA A 71 8.93 -5.51 14.77
CA ALA A 71 7.76 -4.66 15.00
C ALA A 71 6.88 -5.19 16.14
N ALA A 72 6.57 -6.48 16.16
CA ALA A 72 5.76 -7.12 17.19
C ALA A 72 6.39 -6.99 18.57
N THR A 73 7.71 -7.24 18.68
CA THR A 73 8.42 -7.22 19.96
C THR A 73 8.70 -5.82 20.50
N ARG A 74 8.62 -4.77 19.68
CA ARG A 74 8.80 -3.36 20.08
C ARG A 74 7.49 -2.57 20.10
N GLY A 75 6.38 -3.19 19.75
CA GLY A 75 5.06 -2.52 19.73
C GLY A 75 4.99 -1.36 18.74
N ILE A 76 5.72 -1.45 17.63
CA ILE A 76 5.68 -0.48 16.53
C ILE A 76 4.89 -1.04 15.34
N CYS A 77 4.63 -0.23 14.35
CA CYS A 77 3.85 -0.60 13.19
C CYS A 77 4.66 -1.50 12.25
N CYS A 78 4.04 -2.54 11.71
CA CYS A 78 4.59 -3.31 10.59
C CYS A 78 4.03 -2.74 9.29
N LEU A 79 4.91 -2.41 8.35
CA LEU A 79 4.53 -1.94 7.02
C LEU A 79 4.71 -3.06 6.01
N LEU A 80 3.65 -3.30 5.24
CA LEU A 80 3.65 -4.23 4.12
C LEU A 80 3.63 -3.44 2.82
N ASP A 81 4.63 -3.65 1.98
CA ASP A 81 4.63 -3.18 0.60
C ASP A 81 4.23 -4.33 -0.32
N ASN A 82 3.20 -4.13 -1.14
CA ASN A 82 2.71 -5.20 -2.01
C ASN A 82 3.62 -5.49 -3.21
N GLY A 83 4.62 -4.65 -3.48
CA GLY A 83 5.68 -4.89 -4.46
C GLY A 83 6.84 -5.73 -3.92
N HIS A 84 6.97 -5.88 -2.59
CA HIS A 84 8.11 -6.54 -1.95
C HIS A 84 7.94 -8.05 -1.73
N TYR A 85 6.84 -8.62 -2.19
CA TYR A 85 6.57 -10.06 -2.06
C TYR A 85 6.71 -10.77 -3.41
N HIS A 86 6.85 -12.09 -3.34
CA HIS A 86 6.83 -12.90 -4.55
C HIS A 86 5.50 -12.66 -5.30
N PRO A 87 5.48 -12.60 -6.65
CA PRO A 87 4.26 -12.33 -7.41
C PRO A 87 3.08 -13.28 -7.15
N THR A 88 3.34 -14.44 -6.56
CA THR A 88 2.32 -15.40 -6.13
C THR A 88 1.85 -15.22 -4.69
N GLU A 89 2.46 -14.28 -3.94
CA GLU A 89 2.07 -13.93 -2.59
C GLU A 89 1.30 -12.62 -2.59
N THR A 90 0.09 -12.63 -2.09
CA THR A 90 -0.76 -11.44 -2.01
C THR A 90 -0.69 -10.78 -0.64
N VAL A 91 -0.65 -9.46 -0.62
CA VAL A 91 -0.69 -8.70 0.65
C VAL A 91 -2.07 -8.73 1.26
N SER A 92 -3.11 -8.84 0.45
CA SER A 92 -4.48 -9.01 0.91
C SER A 92 -4.62 -10.18 1.90
N ASP A 93 -3.95 -11.31 1.65
CA ASP A 93 -3.95 -12.47 2.56
C ASP A 93 -3.15 -12.22 3.86
N LYS A 94 -2.16 -11.35 3.82
CA LYS A 94 -1.30 -11.04 4.98
C LYS A 94 -1.98 -10.06 5.97
N ILE A 95 -2.84 -9.18 5.49
CA ILE A 95 -3.53 -8.19 6.34
C ILE A 95 -4.30 -8.85 7.47
N PRO A 96 -5.24 -9.79 7.25
CA PRO A 96 -5.99 -10.40 8.34
C PRO A 96 -5.10 -11.26 9.25
N ALA A 97 -4.06 -11.89 8.70
CA ALA A 97 -3.12 -12.68 9.47
C ALA A 97 -2.37 -11.80 10.50
N LEU A 98 -1.92 -10.61 10.08
CA LEU A 98 -1.20 -9.70 10.96
C LEU A 98 -2.14 -8.92 11.90
N LEU A 99 -3.36 -8.61 11.50
CA LEU A 99 -4.34 -7.96 12.38
C LEU A 99 -4.70 -8.81 13.61
N ALA A 100 -4.41 -10.11 13.59
CA ALA A 100 -4.54 -10.97 14.77
C ALA A 100 -3.49 -10.68 15.86
N PHE A 101 -2.40 -9.98 15.53
CA PHE A 101 -1.26 -9.73 16.43
C PHE A 101 -0.90 -8.25 16.57
N TYR A 102 -1.36 -7.39 15.65
CA TYR A 102 -1.04 -5.97 15.59
C TYR A 102 -2.29 -5.12 15.73
N ASP A 103 -2.23 -4.12 16.59
CA ASP A 103 -3.28 -3.12 16.70
C ASP A 103 -3.37 -2.21 15.45
N ARG A 104 -2.26 -2.05 14.75
CA ARG A 104 -2.13 -1.17 13.59
C ARG A 104 -1.12 -1.73 12.59
N LEU A 105 -1.46 -1.55 11.31
CA LEU A 105 -0.61 -1.87 10.18
C LEU A 105 -0.42 -0.65 9.30
N ALA A 106 0.59 -0.68 8.47
CA ALA A 106 0.76 0.26 7.37
C ALA A 106 0.94 -0.51 6.05
N LEU A 107 0.54 0.12 4.98
CA LEU A 107 0.69 -0.42 3.63
C LEU A 107 1.40 0.61 2.75
N HIS A 108 2.36 0.16 1.98
CA HIS A 108 2.72 0.77 0.72
C HIS A 108 2.01 0.00 -0.40
N VAL A 109 1.19 0.70 -1.16
CA VAL A 109 0.42 0.12 -2.26
C VAL A 109 0.99 0.62 -3.57
N THR A 110 1.51 -0.30 -4.34
CA THR A 110 2.03 -0.11 -5.68
C THR A 110 1.38 -1.10 -6.65
N ARG A 111 1.62 -0.96 -7.93
CA ARG A 111 1.27 -1.96 -8.93
C ARG A 111 2.54 -2.61 -9.45
N GLY A 112 2.82 -3.80 -8.96
CA GLY A 112 3.95 -4.59 -9.43
C GLY A 112 3.66 -5.15 -10.84
N VAL A 113 4.36 -4.66 -11.86
CA VAL A 113 4.36 -5.26 -13.20
C VAL A 113 5.32 -6.44 -13.26
N ARG A 114 6.42 -6.30 -12.56
CA ARG A 114 7.38 -7.37 -12.26
C ARG A 114 7.95 -7.03 -10.90
N TRP A 115 7.92 -7.88 -9.96
CA TRP A 115 8.48 -7.62 -8.63
C TRP A 115 8.28 -6.14 -8.20
N ASP A 116 9.20 -5.61 -7.45
CA ASP A 116 9.29 -4.24 -6.97
C ASP A 116 9.53 -3.24 -8.13
N SER A 117 8.50 -2.92 -8.88
CA SER A 117 8.57 -2.08 -10.08
C SER A 117 7.78 -0.76 -9.96
N ASP A 118 7.13 -0.52 -8.85
CA ASP A 118 6.49 0.73 -8.41
C ASP A 118 5.70 1.47 -9.48
N HIS A 119 4.83 0.77 -10.19
CA HIS A 119 3.95 1.40 -11.17
C HIS A 119 2.71 1.99 -10.54
N VAL A 120 2.09 2.91 -11.26
CA VAL A 120 0.84 3.56 -10.86
C VAL A 120 -0.22 2.52 -10.54
N VAL A 121 -0.81 2.68 -9.35
CA VAL A 121 -1.91 1.84 -8.88
C VAL A 121 -3.14 2.00 -9.78
N LEU A 122 -3.67 0.89 -10.22
CA LEU A 122 -4.89 0.79 -11.00
C LEU A 122 -5.95 -0.02 -10.26
N PHE A 123 -7.20 0.06 -10.72
CA PHE A 123 -8.31 -0.69 -10.15
C PHE A 123 -8.25 -2.16 -10.63
N GLU A 124 -7.39 -2.93 -9.98
CA GLU A 124 -7.09 -4.34 -10.29
C GLU A 124 -7.47 -5.24 -9.11
N ASP A 125 -7.43 -6.56 -9.31
CA ASP A 125 -7.94 -7.54 -8.35
C ASP A 125 -7.25 -7.44 -6.98
N GLU A 126 -5.91 -7.36 -6.92
CA GLU A 126 -5.20 -7.28 -5.64
C GLU A 126 -5.55 -6.02 -4.86
N LEU A 127 -5.67 -4.87 -5.53
CA LEU A 127 -6.12 -3.64 -4.87
C LEU A 127 -7.52 -3.79 -4.28
N CYS A 128 -8.42 -4.46 -5.01
CA CYS A 128 -9.77 -4.73 -4.54
C CYS A 128 -9.78 -5.69 -3.35
N GLU A 129 -8.94 -6.72 -3.35
CA GLU A 129 -8.84 -7.66 -2.24
C GLU A 129 -8.22 -7.00 -1.00
N ILE A 130 -7.17 -6.17 -1.15
CA ILE A 130 -6.63 -5.35 -0.04
C ILE A 130 -7.75 -4.50 0.57
N ALA A 131 -8.51 -3.78 -0.25
CA ALA A 131 -9.61 -2.95 0.23
C ALA A 131 -10.71 -3.78 0.92
N LYS A 132 -11.05 -4.96 0.40
CA LYS A 132 -12.00 -5.88 1.02
C LYS A 132 -11.52 -6.37 2.37
N GLU A 133 -10.23 -6.74 2.52
CA GLU A 133 -9.69 -7.17 3.81
C GLU A 133 -9.73 -6.05 4.85
N ILE A 134 -9.44 -4.82 4.46
CA ILE A 134 -9.52 -3.67 5.36
C ILE A 134 -10.96 -3.43 5.82
N VAL A 135 -11.92 -3.46 4.90
CA VAL A 135 -13.33 -3.17 5.20
C VAL A 135 -14.00 -4.30 5.98
N ARG A 136 -13.84 -5.57 5.53
CA ARG A 136 -14.52 -6.72 6.15
C ARG A 136 -14.01 -7.05 7.56
N ASN A 137 -12.79 -6.59 7.89
CA ASN A 137 -12.19 -6.75 9.22
C ASN A 137 -12.35 -5.50 10.11
N ASP A 138 -13.16 -4.51 9.69
CA ASP A 138 -13.34 -3.24 10.42
C ASP A 138 -12.00 -2.57 10.77
N ALA A 139 -11.10 -2.54 9.78
CA ALA A 139 -9.72 -2.11 9.95
C ALA A 139 -9.38 -0.77 9.28
N ILE A 140 -10.37 0.02 8.88
CA ILE A 140 -10.15 1.33 8.23
C ILE A 140 -9.32 2.26 9.12
N ASP A 141 -9.58 2.27 10.42
CA ASP A 141 -8.85 3.08 11.38
C ASP A 141 -7.53 2.45 11.86
N LYS A 142 -7.31 1.17 11.54
CA LYS A 142 -6.14 0.39 11.96
C LYS A 142 -5.07 0.31 10.88
N VAL A 143 -5.44 0.42 9.62
CA VAL A 143 -4.53 0.27 8.48
C VAL A 143 -4.27 1.61 7.81
N ARG A 144 -3.03 2.04 7.83
CA ARG A 144 -2.59 3.26 7.15
C ARG A 144 -2.14 2.92 5.75
N ILE A 145 -2.73 3.56 4.76
CA ILE A 145 -2.44 3.29 3.36
C ILE A 145 -1.63 4.44 2.79
N GLY A 146 -0.41 4.14 2.34
CA GLY A 146 0.40 4.99 1.49
C GLY A 146 0.39 4.45 0.07
N LEU A 147 0.21 5.33 -0.92
CA LEU A 147 0.45 4.97 -2.32
C LEU A 147 1.91 5.22 -2.61
N ASP A 148 2.64 4.18 -2.97
CA ASP A 148 4.07 4.24 -3.21
C ASP A 148 4.39 3.79 -4.63
N TYR A 149 4.57 4.76 -5.50
CA TYR A 149 4.94 4.50 -6.88
C TYR A 149 5.53 5.74 -7.55
N PHE A 150 6.38 5.47 -8.52
CA PHE A 150 6.72 6.49 -9.51
C PHE A 150 6.59 5.92 -10.91
N ASP A 151 6.11 6.73 -11.83
CA ASP A 151 6.17 6.41 -13.25
C ASP A 151 6.70 7.65 -13.96
N ALA A 152 7.97 7.59 -14.37
CA ALA A 152 8.62 8.72 -15.04
C ALA A 152 8.18 8.90 -16.48
N SER A 153 7.42 7.94 -17.03
CA SER A 153 6.92 7.98 -18.40
C SER A 153 5.63 8.78 -18.57
N ILE A 154 4.97 9.11 -17.46
CA ILE A 154 3.71 9.85 -17.44
C ILE A 154 3.78 11.07 -16.54
N ASN A 155 2.82 11.99 -16.73
CA ASN A 155 2.68 13.13 -15.86
C ASN A 155 2.44 12.71 -14.40
N ARG A 156 3.21 13.29 -13.48
CA ARG A 156 3.14 12.95 -12.05
C ARG A 156 1.76 13.21 -11.44
N LEU A 157 1.10 14.31 -11.81
CA LEU A 157 -0.25 14.60 -11.31
C LEU A 157 -1.26 13.57 -11.81
N SER A 158 -1.17 13.19 -13.10
CA SER A 158 -2.00 12.11 -13.64
C SER A 158 -1.77 10.80 -12.89
N ALA A 159 -0.52 10.45 -12.61
CA ALA A 159 -0.18 9.27 -11.84
C ALA A 159 -0.82 9.30 -10.44
N TRP A 160 -0.63 10.40 -9.70
CA TRP A 160 -1.18 10.54 -8.35
C TRP A 160 -2.70 10.50 -8.31
N ILE A 161 -3.37 11.25 -9.18
CA ILE A 161 -4.84 11.30 -9.22
C ILE A 161 -5.41 9.93 -9.63
N THR A 162 -4.78 9.27 -10.61
CA THR A 162 -5.22 7.93 -11.05
C THR A 162 -5.14 6.93 -9.92
N GLY A 163 -4.00 6.83 -9.25
CA GLY A 163 -3.81 5.87 -8.17
C GLY A 163 -4.69 6.17 -6.95
N GLN A 164 -4.80 7.44 -6.57
CA GLN A 164 -5.69 7.85 -5.48
C GLN A 164 -7.15 7.47 -5.77
N ARG A 165 -7.63 7.73 -6.99
CA ARG A 165 -8.99 7.37 -7.40
C ARG A 165 -9.17 5.85 -7.51
N ALA A 166 -8.15 5.10 -7.92
CA ALA A 166 -8.19 3.65 -7.94
C ALA A 166 -8.39 3.07 -6.53
N LEU A 167 -7.62 3.54 -5.56
CA LEU A 167 -7.78 3.15 -4.16
C LEU A 167 -9.15 3.52 -3.59
N GLN A 168 -9.62 4.75 -3.83
CA GLN A 168 -10.95 5.18 -3.36
C GLN A 168 -12.08 4.34 -3.96
N LYS A 169 -11.98 3.97 -5.24
CA LYS A 169 -12.94 3.06 -5.88
C LYS A 169 -12.89 1.65 -5.28
N ALA A 170 -11.69 1.14 -4.97
CA ALA A 170 -11.54 -0.16 -4.35
C ALA A 170 -12.17 -0.19 -2.94
N LEU A 171 -11.94 0.85 -2.14
CA LEU A 171 -12.58 1.00 -0.83
C LEU A 171 -14.11 1.12 -0.95
N LEU A 172 -14.60 1.94 -1.90
CA LEU A 172 -16.04 2.05 -2.16
C LEU A 172 -16.62 0.70 -2.60
N PHE A 173 -15.92 -0.04 -3.47
CA PHE A 173 -16.33 -1.36 -3.90
C PHE A 173 -16.40 -2.34 -2.73
N ALA A 174 -15.44 -2.31 -1.81
CA ALA A 174 -15.44 -3.13 -0.61
C ALA A 174 -16.59 -2.77 0.36
N LEU A 175 -16.89 -1.48 0.49
CA LEU A 175 -17.97 -0.98 1.36
C LEU A 175 -19.37 -1.36 0.89
N ILE A 176 -19.58 -1.48 -0.42
CA ILE A 176 -20.90 -1.87 -0.98
C ILE A 176 -21.12 -3.39 -1.03
N GLN A 177 -20.09 -4.18 -0.69
CA GLN A 177 -20.25 -5.64 -0.62
C GLN A 177 -21.20 -6.02 0.53
N PRO A 178 -22.02 -7.07 0.37
CA PRO A 178 -22.88 -7.58 1.44
C PRO A 178 -22.08 -8.41 2.45
N ASN A 179 -21.07 -7.79 3.11
CA ASN A 179 -20.05 -8.47 3.90
C ASN A 179 -20.61 -9.37 5.00
N GLU A 180 -21.67 -8.94 5.70
CA GLU A 180 -22.29 -9.74 6.77
C GLU A 180 -22.97 -11.00 6.20
N ALA A 181 -23.69 -10.87 5.07
CA ALA A 181 -24.32 -12.01 4.42
C ALA A 181 -23.28 -13.02 3.92
N LEU A 182 -22.17 -12.52 3.33
CA LEU A 182 -21.09 -13.39 2.86
C LEU A 182 -20.40 -14.10 4.03
N ARG A 183 -20.15 -13.41 5.15
CA ARG A 183 -19.60 -14.01 6.38
C ARG A 183 -20.53 -15.11 6.90
N SER A 184 -21.82 -14.86 6.96
CA SER A 184 -22.80 -15.84 7.42
C SER A 184 -22.84 -17.10 6.56
N LEU A 185 -22.68 -16.98 5.23
CA LEU A 185 -22.55 -18.13 4.33
C LEU A 185 -21.29 -18.95 4.64
N GLN A 186 -20.17 -18.28 4.86
CA GLN A 186 -18.91 -18.92 5.24
C GLN A 186 -19.04 -19.69 6.57
N GLU A 187 -19.62 -19.08 7.58
CA GLU A 187 -19.81 -19.68 8.91
C GLU A 187 -20.70 -20.94 8.87
N ARG A 188 -21.65 -20.98 7.96
CA ARG A 188 -22.49 -22.16 7.73
C ARG A 188 -21.89 -23.21 6.81
N GLY A 189 -20.71 -22.95 6.22
CA GLY A 189 -20.06 -23.83 5.27
C GLY A 189 -20.73 -23.87 3.88
N GLU A 190 -21.53 -22.88 3.55
CA GLU A 190 -22.26 -22.76 2.27
C GLU A 190 -21.36 -22.18 1.16
N PHE A 191 -20.21 -22.81 0.94
CA PHE A 191 -19.13 -22.27 0.09
C PHE A 191 -19.54 -22.11 -1.39
N SER A 192 -20.42 -22.96 -1.91
CA SER A 192 -20.88 -22.82 -3.29
C SER A 192 -21.72 -21.55 -3.46
N GLU A 193 -22.64 -21.28 -2.54
CA GLU A 193 -23.41 -20.03 -2.58
C GLU A 193 -22.52 -18.82 -2.31
N LEU A 194 -21.60 -18.90 -1.35
CA LEU A 194 -20.63 -17.85 -1.08
C LEU A 194 -19.87 -17.45 -2.35
N MET A 195 -19.31 -18.42 -3.08
CA MET A 195 -18.60 -18.17 -4.34
C MET A 195 -19.48 -17.46 -5.37
N VAL A 196 -20.70 -17.94 -5.58
CA VAL A 196 -21.65 -17.32 -6.53
C VAL A 196 -21.97 -15.88 -6.11
N ARG A 197 -22.28 -15.65 -4.83
CA ARG A 197 -22.59 -14.29 -4.34
C ARG A 197 -21.41 -13.34 -4.44
N MET A 198 -20.20 -13.80 -4.19
CA MET A 198 -19.00 -12.99 -4.36
C MET A 198 -18.77 -12.60 -5.82
N GLU A 199 -19.02 -13.53 -6.76
CA GLU A 199 -18.88 -13.22 -8.20
C GLU A 199 -19.97 -12.25 -8.67
N GLU A 200 -21.24 -12.48 -8.31
CA GLU A 200 -22.33 -11.57 -8.64
C GLU A 200 -22.11 -10.15 -8.06
N ALA A 201 -21.48 -10.04 -6.89
CA ALA A 201 -21.16 -8.75 -6.29
C ALA A 201 -20.17 -7.92 -7.12
N ARG A 202 -19.43 -8.53 -8.06
CA ARG A 202 -18.54 -7.79 -8.98
C ARG A 202 -19.31 -6.90 -9.96
N THR A 203 -20.59 -7.17 -10.16
CA THR A 203 -21.48 -6.41 -11.05
C THR A 203 -22.29 -5.31 -10.36
N LEU A 204 -22.05 -5.07 -9.07
CA LEU A 204 -22.68 -3.98 -8.33
C LEU A 204 -22.43 -2.62 -9.02
N PRO A 205 -23.35 -1.66 -8.93
CA PRO A 205 -23.30 -0.42 -9.72
C PRO A 205 -22.27 0.58 -9.20
N LEU A 206 -21.02 0.15 -9.04
CA LEU A 206 -19.92 0.96 -8.55
C LEU A 206 -19.77 2.28 -9.31
N GLY A 207 -19.87 2.26 -10.64
CA GLY A 207 -19.70 3.45 -11.46
C GLY A 207 -20.76 4.53 -11.19
N ALA A 208 -21.99 4.13 -10.90
CA ALA A 208 -23.06 5.08 -10.55
C ALA A 208 -22.82 5.70 -9.16
N LEU A 209 -22.44 4.88 -8.19
CA LEU A 209 -22.11 5.33 -6.84
C LEU A 209 -20.86 6.22 -6.83
N TRP A 210 -19.85 5.88 -7.61
CA TRP A 210 -18.65 6.71 -7.78
C TRP A 210 -18.97 8.10 -8.34
N ARG A 211 -19.79 8.20 -9.39
CA ARG A 211 -20.22 9.49 -9.94
C ARG A 211 -21.00 10.31 -8.92
N GLU A 212 -21.91 9.69 -8.17
CA GLU A 212 -22.66 10.39 -7.13
C GLU A 212 -21.74 10.86 -5.98
N TYR A 213 -20.75 10.08 -5.60
CA TYR A 213 -19.73 10.48 -4.64
C TYR A 213 -18.97 11.72 -5.14
N LEU A 214 -18.43 11.70 -6.35
CA LEU A 214 -17.73 12.85 -6.93
C LEU A 214 -18.61 14.10 -6.99
N ARG A 215 -19.88 13.93 -7.37
CA ARG A 215 -20.84 15.04 -7.41
C ARG A 215 -21.06 15.67 -6.03
N ARG A 216 -21.14 14.87 -4.97
CA ARG A 216 -21.29 15.36 -3.59
C ARG A 216 -20.04 16.08 -3.09
N GLU A 217 -18.88 15.59 -3.45
CA GLU A 217 -17.61 16.23 -3.12
C GLU A 217 -17.27 17.45 -3.99
N GLY A 218 -18.08 17.76 -4.99
CA GLY A 218 -17.83 18.87 -5.91
C GLY A 218 -16.59 18.65 -6.80
N VAL A 219 -16.24 17.39 -7.07
CA VAL A 219 -15.06 17.00 -7.85
C VAL A 219 -15.49 16.56 -9.25
N THR A 220 -14.78 17.02 -10.27
CA THR A 220 -15.05 16.62 -11.66
C THR A 220 -14.75 15.14 -11.90
N GLU A 221 -15.56 14.50 -12.75
CA GLU A 221 -15.28 13.16 -13.24
C GLU A 221 -14.09 13.17 -14.21
N ASP A 222 -14.05 14.12 -15.14
CA ASP A 222 -12.94 14.35 -16.08
C ASP A 222 -11.90 15.32 -15.50
N TYR A 223 -10.96 14.76 -14.76
CA TYR A 223 -9.84 15.54 -14.21
C TYR A 223 -8.69 15.78 -15.20
N PHE A 224 -8.70 15.09 -16.36
CA PHE A 224 -7.55 15.12 -17.27
C PHE A 224 -7.46 16.48 -18.01
N ALA A 225 -8.57 17.13 -18.23
CA ALA A 225 -8.60 18.49 -18.78
C ALA A 225 -7.86 19.49 -17.87
N GLU A 226 -8.03 19.38 -16.56
CA GLU A 226 -7.33 20.21 -15.56
C GLU A 226 -5.83 19.92 -15.51
N VAL A 227 -5.44 18.66 -15.60
CA VAL A 227 -4.02 18.25 -15.69
C VAL A 227 -3.37 18.86 -16.93
N ARG A 228 -4.04 18.80 -18.09
CA ARG A 228 -3.53 19.41 -19.34
C ARG A 228 -3.40 20.93 -19.25
N ALA A 229 -4.36 21.58 -18.65
CA ALA A 229 -4.30 23.03 -18.44
C ALA A 229 -3.12 23.41 -17.54
N TYR A 230 -2.90 22.66 -16.47
CA TYR A 230 -1.76 22.84 -15.58
C TYR A 230 -0.43 22.62 -16.30
N GLU A 231 -0.30 21.53 -17.07
CA GLU A 231 0.91 21.25 -17.87
C GLU A 231 1.23 22.37 -18.83
N ALA A 232 0.24 22.82 -19.60
CA ALA A 232 0.41 23.90 -20.55
C ALA A 232 0.90 25.19 -19.86
N LYS A 233 0.32 25.54 -18.70
CA LYS A 233 0.75 26.68 -17.88
C LYS A 233 2.20 26.54 -17.44
N ILE A 234 2.58 25.44 -16.82
CA ILE A 234 3.94 25.21 -16.30
C ILE A 234 4.99 25.19 -17.43
N LEU A 235 4.67 24.60 -18.58
CA LEU A 235 5.57 24.60 -19.73
C LEU A 235 5.77 26.00 -20.29
N SER A 236 4.71 26.83 -20.36
CA SER A 236 4.82 28.23 -20.77
C SER A 236 5.72 29.03 -19.82
N GLU A 237 5.46 28.96 -18.51
CA GLU A 237 6.26 29.65 -17.50
C GLU A 237 7.75 29.26 -17.53
N ARG A 238 8.05 27.96 -17.72
CA ARG A 238 9.43 27.45 -17.83
C ARG A 238 10.12 27.94 -19.10
N ASN A 239 9.42 27.97 -20.22
CA ASN A 239 9.96 28.47 -21.48
C ASN A 239 10.25 29.98 -21.42
N GLU A 240 9.40 30.77 -20.80
CA GLU A 240 9.64 32.20 -20.56
C GLU A 240 10.88 32.43 -19.70
N CYS A 241 11.12 31.63 -18.64
CA CYS A 241 12.33 31.70 -17.85
C CYS A 241 13.61 31.32 -18.62
N LEU A 242 13.53 30.45 -19.62
CA LEU A 242 14.66 30.08 -20.46
C LEU A 242 15.01 31.13 -21.52
N THR A 243 14.02 31.87 -21.99
CA THR A 243 14.21 32.92 -23.01
C THR A 243 14.60 34.28 -22.39
N ALA A 244 14.44 34.47 -21.10
CA ALA A 244 14.81 35.68 -20.35
C ALA A 244 16.28 35.71 -19.87
N LYS A 245 17.07 34.70 -20.23
CA LYS A 245 18.52 34.64 -19.99
C LYS A 245 19.30 34.84 -21.28
#